data_d44b6fe062097054a31dd715c089776b
#
_entry.id   d44b6fe062097054a31dd715c089776b
#
_cell.length_a   1.000
_cell.length_b   1.000
_cell.length_c   1.000
_cell.angle_alpha   90.00
_cell.angle_beta   90.00
_cell.angle_gamma   90.00
#
_symmetry.space_group_name_H-M   'P 1'
#
loop_
_entity.id
_entity.type
_entity.pdbx_description
1 polymer ?
#
loop_
_entity_poly.entity_id
_entity_poly.type
_entity_poly.pdbx_seq_one_letter_code
_entity_poly.pdbx_strand_id
1 'polypeptide(L)'
;ILKLRVARHLRTKEYNELFGGDPMWITEGLGGVGADGRHRVTKNTYRVLNTLYNLGPAPEPNLTVLWSERLPEPFKRFCAQISIDTDSIQYENDDKMRPAYGDDYSIACCVSAIQMGQQMQFFGARCNLAKCLLLAINGGIDERTGEHLGPQMEPMGDGPLDFDEVWRRYNIYLEWLMGVYARIMNIIHFMHDKYDYERSQMAFLDSEIKRLMAFGVAGFSVA
;
A
#
# COMPACT_ATOMS: atom_id res chain seq x y z
N ILE A 1 -18.32 -14.18 -5.18
CA ILE A 1 -18.72 -15.16 -4.15
C ILE A 1 -17.50 -15.63 -3.37
N LEU A 2 -16.43 -16.05 -4.02
CA LEU A 2 -15.20 -16.50 -3.33
C LEU A 2 -14.60 -15.40 -2.46
N LYS A 3 -14.43 -14.19 -3.04
CA LYS A 3 -13.88 -13.02 -2.35
C LYS A 3 -14.70 -12.65 -1.11
N LEU A 4 -16.03 -12.72 -1.20
CA LEU A 4 -16.92 -12.47 -0.07
C LEU A 4 -16.76 -13.50 1.06
N ARG A 5 -16.55 -14.76 0.73
CA ARG A 5 -16.29 -15.80 1.73
C ARG A 5 -14.98 -15.57 2.44
N VAL A 6 -13.93 -15.23 1.68
CA VAL A 6 -12.63 -14.92 2.24
C VAL A 6 -12.70 -13.67 3.12
N ALA A 7 -13.32 -12.59 2.64
CA ALA A 7 -13.48 -11.36 3.42
C ALA A 7 -14.24 -11.58 4.73
N ARG A 8 -15.28 -12.40 4.72
CA ARG A 8 -15.97 -12.80 5.96
C ARG A 8 -15.06 -13.54 6.93
N HIS A 9 -14.24 -14.41 6.41
CA HIS A 9 -13.29 -15.17 7.22
C HIS A 9 -12.22 -14.29 7.84
N LEU A 10 -11.70 -13.33 7.07
CA LEU A 10 -10.68 -12.36 7.51
C LEU A 10 -11.18 -11.38 8.60
N ARG A 11 -12.48 -11.29 8.81
CA ARG A 11 -13.05 -10.47 9.90
C ARG A 11 -12.91 -11.11 11.27
N THR A 12 -12.59 -12.39 11.36
CA THR A 12 -12.33 -13.02 12.66
C THR A 12 -11.02 -12.49 13.23
N LYS A 13 -11.05 -12.08 14.48
CA LYS A 13 -9.88 -11.55 15.18
C LYS A 13 -8.70 -12.52 15.14
N GLU A 14 -8.98 -13.80 15.34
CA GLU A 14 -7.99 -14.88 15.33
C GLU A 14 -7.24 -14.97 13.98
N TYR A 15 -7.95 -14.78 12.88
CA TYR A 15 -7.33 -14.82 11.56
C TYR A 15 -6.39 -13.62 11.34
N ASN A 16 -6.83 -12.43 11.73
CA ASN A 16 -6.00 -11.23 11.62
C ASN A 16 -4.75 -11.29 12.53
N GLU A 17 -4.89 -11.84 13.72
CA GLU A 17 -3.75 -12.05 14.63
C GLU A 17 -2.76 -13.09 14.08
N LEU A 18 -3.24 -14.15 13.46
CA LEU A 18 -2.39 -15.21 12.93
C LEU A 18 -1.58 -14.78 11.70
N PHE A 19 -2.19 -14.02 10.80
CA PHE A 19 -1.55 -13.65 9.53
C PHE A 19 -1.11 -12.18 9.45
N GLY A 20 -1.44 -11.38 10.43
CA GLY A 20 -0.85 -10.07 10.68
C GLY A 20 -1.00 -9.04 9.57
N GLY A 21 -2.12 -9.01 8.82
CA GLY A 21 -2.27 -7.99 7.81
C GLY A 21 -3.19 -8.36 6.65
N ASP A 22 -2.83 -7.91 5.48
CA ASP A 22 -3.56 -8.07 4.24
C ASP A 22 -3.06 -9.29 3.46
N PRO A 23 -3.59 -10.51 3.69
CA PRO A 23 -3.17 -11.71 2.98
C PRO A 23 -3.73 -11.76 1.56
N MET A 24 -4.67 -10.89 1.23
CA MET A 24 -5.37 -10.86 -0.05
C MET A 24 -4.93 -9.63 -0.85
N TRP A 25 -3.84 -9.74 -1.52
CA TRP A 25 -3.28 -8.72 -2.43
C TRP A 25 -4.17 -8.41 -3.64
N ILE A 26 -5.43 -8.76 -3.55
CA ILE A 26 -6.41 -8.60 -4.62
C ILE A 26 -7.22 -7.35 -4.37
N THR A 27 -6.91 -6.32 -5.13
CA THR A 27 -7.75 -5.14 -5.25
C THR A 27 -8.74 -5.34 -6.39
N GLU A 28 -10.02 -5.21 -6.10
CA GLU A 28 -11.07 -5.22 -7.12
C GLU A 28 -11.25 -3.82 -7.70
N GLY A 29 -10.88 -3.65 -8.97
CA GLY A 29 -11.14 -2.41 -9.70
C GLY A 29 -12.58 -2.38 -10.23
N LEU A 30 -13.33 -1.35 -9.89
CA LEU A 30 -14.73 -1.18 -10.27
C LEU A 30 -14.95 0.16 -10.96
N GLY A 31 -15.83 0.19 -11.95
CA GLY A 31 -16.11 1.41 -12.71
C GLY A 31 -15.05 1.64 -13.79
N GLY A 32 -14.59 2.88 -13.91
CA GLY A 32 -13.66 3.27 -14.97
C GLY A 32 -14.29 3.35 -16.35
N VAL A 33 -13.46 3.68 -17.33
CA VAL A 33 -13.84 3.84 -18.72
C VAL A 33 -13.06 2.88 -19.60
N GLY A 34 -13.68 2.26 -20.58
CA GLY A 34 -13.00 1.38 -21.54
C GLY A 34 -12.24 2.15 -22.63
N ALA A 35 -11.44 1.43 -23.42
CA ALA A 35 -10.76 1.98 -24.59
C ALA A 35 -11.74 2.60 -25.62
N ASP A 36 -12.99 2.13 -25.62
CA ASP A 36 -14.09 2.66 -26.42
C ASP A 36 -14.70 3.97 -25.87
N GLY A 37 -14.18 4.48 -24.76
CA GLY A 37 -14.64 5.69 -24.10
C GLY A 37 -15.94 5.53 -23.31
N ARG A 38 -16.47 4.30 -23.18
CA ARG A 38 -17.70 4.02 -22.43
C ARG A 38 -17.37 3.60 -21.00
N HIS A 39 -18.23 3.99 -20.05
CA HIS A 39 -18.10 3.52 -18.68
C HIS A 39 -18.32 1.99 -18.57
N ARG A 40 -17.65 1.37 -17.62
CA ARG A 40 -17.74 -0.08 -17.37
C ARG A 40 -18.71 -0.45 -16.22
N VAL A 41 -19.55 0.48 -15.81
CA VAL A 41 -20.52 0.25 -14.73
C VAL A 41 -21.67 -0.63 -15.23
N THR A 42 -21.90 -1.72 -14.52
CA THR A 42 -22.96 -2.71 -14.80
C THR A 42 -23.77 -2.99 -13.53
N LYS A 43 -24.84 -3.77 -13.64
CA LYS A 43 -25.57 -4.26 -12.45
C LYS A 43 -24.68 -5.02 -11.47
N ASN A 44 -23.66 -5.74 -11.99
CA ASN A 44 -22.74 -6.48 -11.13
C ASN A 44 -21.82 -5.52 -10.35
N THR A 45 -21.43 -4.40 -10.93
CA THR A 45 -20.67 -3.36 -10.23
C THR A 45 -21.41 -2.89 -8.97
N TYR A 46 -22.70 -2.58 -9.09
CA TYR A 46 -23.52 -2.25 -7.94
C TYR A 46 -23.63 -3.37 -6.91
N ARG A 47 -23.77 -4.62 -7.37
CA ARG A 47 -23.85 -5.79 -6.48
C ARG A 47 -22.56 -6.03 -5.71
N VAL A 48 -21.43 -5.87 -6.36
CA VAL A 48 -20.13 -6.00 -5.69
C VAL A 48 -19.97 -4.92 -4.63
N LEU A 49 -20.24 -3.66 -4.96
CA LEU A 49 -20.20 -2.56 -3.98
C LEU A 49 -21.20 -2.78 -2.83
N ASN A 50 -22.41 -3.23 -3.12
CA ASN A 50 -23.41 -3.50 -2.09
C ASN A 50 -22.97 -4.57 -1.08
N THR A 51 -21.97 -5.39 -1.41
CA THR A 51 -21.43 -6.37 -0.46
C THR A 51 -20.76 -5.73 0.74
N LEU A 52 -20.31 -4.49 0.61
CA LEU A 52 -19.72 -3.74 1.73
C LEU A 52 -20.73 -3.51 2.85
N TYR A 53 -22.01 -3.26 2.54
CA TYR A 53 -23.06 -3.18 3.56
C TYR A 53 -23.23 -4.50 4.31
N ASN A 54 -23.07 -5.63 3.63
CA ASN A 54 -23.19 -6.95 4.28
C ASN A 54 -21.97 -7.29 5.15
N LEU A 55 -20.81 -6.74 4.82
CA LEU A 55 -19.57 -6.97 5.55
C LEU A 55 -19.37 -5.95 6.67
N GLY A 56 -19.96 -4.76 6.52
CA GLY A 56 -19.70 -3.59 7.36
C GLY A 56 -18.28 -3.06 7.19
N PRO A 57 -17.87 -2.07 7.98
CA PRO A 57 -16.53 -1.51 7.92
C PRO A 57 -15.48 -2.61 8.14
N ALA A 58 -14.63 -2.82 7.16
CA ALA A 58 -13.56 -3.82 7.20
C ALA A 58 -12.43 -3.43 6.27
N PRO A 59 -11.16 -3.71 6.61
CA PRO A 59 -10.03 -3.42 5.73
C PRO A 59 -10.06 -4.25 4.44
N GLU A 60 -10.76 -5.38 4.45
CA GLU A 60 -10.92 -6.28 3.31
C GLU A 60 -12.40 -6.65 3.07
N PRO A 61 -12.82 -6.83 1.83
CA PRO A 61 -12.06 -6.76 0.59
C PRO A 61 -11.64 -5.33 0.22
N ASN A 62 -10.47 -5.21 -0.38
CA ASN A 62 -9.98 -3.93 -0.88
C ASN A 62 -10.69 -3.61 -2.22
N LEU A 63 -11.59 -2.66 -2.21
CA LEU A 63 -12.34 -2.22 -3.38
C LEU A 63 -11.89 -0.84 -3.82
N THR A 64 -11.46 -0.74 -5.09
CA THR A 64 -11.07 0.53 -5.69
C THR A 64 -12.06 0.93 -6.77
N VAL A 65 -12.69 2.07 -6.62
CA VAL A 65 -13.50 2.67 -7.67
C VAL A 65 -12.57 3.48 -8.57
N LEU A 66 -12.48 3.08 -9.83
CA LEU A 66 -11.81 3.83 -10.88
C LEU A 66 -12.72 4.97 -11.30
N TRP A 67 -12.54 6.11 -10.65
CA TRP A 67 -13.40 7.26 -10.81
C TRP A 67 -13.11 8.01 -12.13
N SER A 68 -14.16 8.38 -12.84
CA SER A 68 -14.10 9.21 -14.05
C SER A 68 -15.28 10.17 -14.08
N GLU A 69 -15.11 11.31 -14.70
CA GLU A 69 -16.21 12.23 -15.00
C GLU A 69 -17.31 11.58 -15.84
N ARG A 70 -16.96 10.58 -16.65
CA ARG A 70 -17.86 9.84 -17.53
C ARG A 70 -18.71 8.78 -16.84
N LEU A 71 -18.48 8.51 -15.55
CA LEU A 71 -19.30 7.57 -14.81
C LEU A 71 -20.72 8.09 -14.64
N PRO A 72 -21.75 7.22 -14.66
CA PRO A 72 -23.14 7.63 -14.41
C PRO A 72 -23.30 8.31 -13.06
N GLU A 73 -24.00 9.42 -13.02
CA GLU A 73 -24.25 10.17 -11.79
C GLU A 73 -24.92 9.33 -10.67
N PRO A 74 -25.88 8.45 -10.95
CA PRO A 74 -26.41 7.56 -9.92
C PRO A 74 -25.35 6.62 -9.30
N PHE A 75 -24.36 6.19 -10.10
CA PHE A 75 -23.26 5.36 -9.61
C PHE A 75 -22.32 6.15 -8.70
N LYS A 76 -21.97 7.36 -9.08
CA LYS A 76 -21.14 8.26 -8.25
C LYS A 76 -21.78 8.50 -6.87
N ARG A 77 -23.09 8.79 -6.87
CA ARG A 77 -23.83 8.99 -5.61
C ARG A 77 -23.88 7.72 -4.77
N PHE A 78 -24.08 6.57 -5.39
CA PHE A 78 -24.08 5.29 -4.69
C PHE A 78 -22.71 4.98 -4.05
N CYS A 79 -21.61 5.22 -4.77
CA CYS A 79 -20.27 5.09 -4.20
C CYS A 79 -20.04 6.04 -3.02
N ALA A 80 -20.43 7.30 -3.17
CA ALA A 80 -20.30 8.29 -2.09
C ALA A 80 -21.08 7.87 -0.84
N GLN A 81 -22.31 7.37 -1.01
CA GLN A 81 -23.11 6.89 0.11
C GLN A 81 -22.45 5.69 0.82
N ILE A 82 -21.95 4.72 0.07
CA ILE A 82 -21.23 3.58 0.65
C ILE A 82 -19.96 4.02 1.38
N SER A 83 -19.23 5.00 0.86
CA SER A 83 -18.05 5.54 1.53
C SER A 83 -18.40 6.16 2.89
N ILE A 84 -19.51 6.90 2.96
CA ILE A 84 -20.00 7.50 4.20
C ILE A 84 -20.41 6.41 5.20
N ASP A 85 -21.07 5.37 4.72
CA ASP A 85 -21.67 4.35 5.58
C ASP A 85 -20.67 3.27 6.05
N THR A 86 -19.59 3.04 5.30
CA THR A 86 -18.72 1.87 5.52
C THR A 86 -17.22 2.14 5.61
N ASP A 87 -16.76 3.33 5.20
CA ASP A 87 -15.31 3.67 5.11
C ASP A 87 -14.45 2.67 4.33
N SER A 88 -15.06 1.90 3.41
CA SER A 88 -14.44 0.71 2.82
C SER A 88 -14.17 0.80 1.32
N ILE A 89 -14.27 1.97 0.73
CA ILE A 89 -13.97 2.22 -0.70
C ILE A 89 -12.72 3.08 -0.83
N GLN A 90 -11.84 2.68 -1.75
CA GLN A 90 -10.78 3.54 -2.27
C GLN A 90 -11.18 4.11 -3.62
N TYR A 91 -10.60 5.26 -3.98
CA TYR A 91 -10.82 5.89 -5.27
C TYR A 91 -9.52 6.18 -5.97
N GLU A 92 -9.46 5.82 -7.25
CA GLU A 92 -8.40 6.22 -8.15
C GLU A 92 -8.96 7.01 -9.33
N ASN A 93 -8.28 8.06 -9.73
CA ASN A 93 -8.74 8.91 -10.82
C ASN A 93 -8.39 8.29 -12.18
N ASP A 94 -9.34 7.56 -12.77
CA ASP A 94 -9.18 6.88 -14.07
C ASP A 94 -8.82 7.84 -15.20
N ASP A 95 -9.35 9.08 -15.17
CA ASP A 95 -9.07 10.10 -16.19
C ASP A 95 -7.61 10.60 -16.14
N LYS A 96 -6.92 10.39 -15.01
CA LYS A 96 -5.48 10.71 -14.84
C LYS A 96 -4.59 9.49 -14.98
N MET A 97 -5.02 8.34 -14.47
CA MET A 97 -4.22 7.11 -14.47
C MET A 97 -4.11 6.51 -15.85
N ARG A 98 -5.19 6.45 -16.59
CA ARG A 98 -5.23 5.86 -17.93
C ARG A 98 -4.24 6.49 -18.93
N PRO A 99 -4.11 7.82 -19.06
CA PRO A 99 -3.11 8.42 -19.94
C PRO A 99 -1.67 8.07 -19.56
N ALA A 100 -1.40 7.79 -18.29
CA ALA A 100 -0.06 7.47 -17.81
C ALA A 100 0.28 5.97 -17.91
N TYR A 101 -0.70 5.07 -17.69
CA TYR A 101 -0.48 3.63 -17.55
C TYR A 101 -1.13 2.78 -18.65
N GLY A 102 -1.92 3.39 -19.54
CA GLY A 102 -2.66 2.69 -20.60
C GLY A 102 -4.00 2.13 -20.13
N ASP A 103 -4.71 1.48 -21.06
CA ASP A 103 -6.06 0.96 -20.81
C ASP A 103 -6.09 -0.30 -19.95
N ASP A 104 -4.98 -1.03 -19.88
CA ASP A 104 -4.84 -2.30 -19.16
C ASP A 104 -4.20 -2.13 -17.77
N TYR A 105 -4.26 -0.95 -17.19
CA TYR A 105 -3.78 -0.74 -15.85
C TYR A 105 -4.74 -1.30 -14.80
N SER A 106 -4.19 -1.64 -13.66
CA SER A 106 -4.93 -1.97 -12.44
C SER A 106 -4.24 -1.37 -11.23
N ILE A 107 -4.95 -1.36 -10.11
CA ILE A 107 -4.37 -0.92 -8.84
C ILE A 107 -3.86 -2.15 -8.09
N ALA A 108 -2.55 -2.19 -7.89
CA ALA A 108 -1.92 -3.22 -7.08
C ALA A 108 -2.02 -2.85 -5.60
N CYS A 109 -2.41 -3.81 -4.79
CA CYS A 109 -2.56 -3.66 -3.34
C CYS A 109 -3.52 -2.51 -2.97
N CYS A 110 -2.99 -1.33 -2.62
CA CYS A 110 -3.79 -0.22 -2.12
C CYS A 110 -3.94 0.91 -3.15
N VAL A 111 -2.84 1.44 -3.68
CA VAL A 111 -2.84 2.69 -4.46
C VAL A 111 -1.86 2.70 -5.63
N SER A 112 -1.10 1.65 -5.84
CA SER A 112 -0.06 1.63 -6.87
C SER A 112 -0.60 1.11 -8.19
N ALA A 113 -0.42 1.88 -9.26
CA ALA A 113 -0.79 1.43 -10.59
C ALA A 113 0.25 0.49 -11.18
N ILE A 114 -0.22 -0.56 -11.81
CA ILE A 114 0.58 -1.49 -12.61
C ILE A 114 -0.09 -1.76 -13.95
N GLN A 115 0.70 -2.09 -14.95
CA GLN A 115 0.20 -2.63 -16.22
C GLN A 115 -0.02 -4.13 -16.06
N MET A 116 -1.26 -4.56 -16.21
CA MET A 116 -1.64 -5.96 -16.06
C MET A 116 -0.93 -6.84 -17.09
N GLY A 117 -0.42 -7.98 -16.62
CA GLY A 117 0.32 -8.93 -17.46
C GLY A 117 1.77 -8.54 -17.78
N GLN A 118 2.18 -7.30 -17.54
CA GLN A 118 3.51 -6.79 -17.90
C GLN A 118 4.34 -6.34 -16.72
N GLN A 119 3.71 -5.94 -15.63
CA GLN A 119 4.38 -5.42 -14.45
C GLN A 119 3.98 -6.19 -13.21
N MET A 120 4.92 -6.29 -12.30
CA MET A 120 4.76 -6.93 -10.99
C MET A 120 5.30 -6.01 -9.93
N GLN A 121 4.56 -5.82 -8.85
CA GLN A 121 4.95 -4.93 -7.76
C GLN A 121 4.96 -5.67 -6.44
N PHE A 122 6.04 -5.44 -5.69
CA PHE A 122 6.21 -6.00 -4.36
C PHE A 122 6.36 -4.94 -3.30
N PHE A 123 5.66 -5.15 -2.20
CA PHE A 123 6.00 -4.61 -0.90
C PHE A 123 6.78 -5.65 -0.12
N GLY A 124 7.70 -5.20 0.74
CA GLY A 124 8.43 -6.09 1.63
C GLY A 124 8.46 -5.55 3.06
N ALA A 125 8.67 -4.25 3.18
CA ALA A 125 8.76 -3.57 4.47
C ALA A 125 8.44 -2.08 4.32
N ARG A 126 8.21 -1.42 5.46
CA ARG A 126 8.13 0.03 5.57
C ARG A 126 9.18 0.50 6.56
N CYS A 127 9.83 1.64 6.30
CA CYS A 127 10.70 2.29 7.27
C CYS A 127 9.93 3.33 8.08
N ASN A 128 10.30 3.50 9.35
CA ASN A 128 9.69 4.45 10.26
C ASN A 128 10.56 5.70 10.40
N LEU A 129 10.14 6.79 9.76
CA LEU A 129 10.87 8.06 9.76
C LEU A 129 10.86 8.73 11.13
N ALA A 130 9.75 8.65 11.87
CA ALA A 130 9.67 9.19 13.24
C ALA A 130 10.65 8.48 14.18
N LYS A 131 10.77 7.15 14.06
CA LYS A 131 11.78 6.39 14.82
C LYS A 131 13.20 6.77 14.43
N CYS A 132 13.43 7.02 13.14
CA CYS A 132 14.71 7.51 12.64
C CYS A 132 15.08 8.88 13.26
N LEU A 133 14.13 9.81 13.34
CA LEU A 133 14.30 11.10 14.00
C LEU A 133 14.63 10.93 15.50
N LEU A 134 13.89 10.05 16.18
CA LEU A 134 14.14 9.78 17.61
C LEU A 134 15.54 9.21 17.84
N LEU A 135 16.00 8.28 17.00
CA LEU A 135 17.37 7.77 17.07
C LEU A 135 18.41 8.86 16.83
N ALA A 136 18.16 9.79 15.89
CA ALA A 136 19.06 10.89 15.63
C ALA A 136 19.22 11.83 16.84
N ILE A 137 18.12 12.06 17.58
CA ILE A 137 18.13 12.88 18.82
C ILE A 137 18.82 12.11 19.95
N ASN A 138 18.56 10.82 20.09
CA ASN A 138 19.09 9.98 21.15
C ASN A 138 20.50 9.43 20.85
N GLY A 139 21.17 9.92 19.82
CA GLY A 139 22.52 9.47 19.48
C GLY A 139 22.63 8.02 19.01
N GLY A 140 21.51 7.43 18.58
CA GLY A 140 21.40 6.03 18.14
C GLY A 140 20.90 5.06 19.18
N ILE A 141 20.62 5.52 20.38
CA ILE A 141 20.11 4.64 21.44
C ILE A 141 18.61 4.42 21.28
N ASP A 142 18.21 3.17 21.16
CA ASP A 142 16.82 2.78 21.16
C ASP A 142 16.21 2.96 22.54
N GLU A 143 15.17 3.78 22.66
CA GLU A 143 14.54 4.13 23.94
C GLU A 143 13.84 2.95 24.63
N ARG A 144 13.57 1.87 23.91
CA ARG A 144 12.88 0.68 24.46
C ARG A 144 13.85 -0.40 24.89
N THR A 145 14.93 -0.61 24.13
CA THR A 145 15.86 -1.71 24.36
C THR A 145 17.17 -1.24 24.97
N GLY A 146 17.51 0.04 24.84
CA GLY A 146 18.81 0.58 25.21
C GLY A 146 19.94 0.19 24.25
N GLU A 147 19.61 -0.53 23.18
CA GLU A 147 20.59 -0.94 22.18
C GLU A 147 20.98 0.22 21.28
N HIS A 148 22.21 0.18 20.81
CA HIS A 148 22.70 1.18 19.87
C HIS A 148 22.40 0.76 18.41
N LEU A 149 21.65 1.59 17.70
CA LEU A 149 21.23 1.36 16.32
C LEU A 149 21.73 2.48 15.41
N GLY A 150 22.45 2.11 14.36
CA GLY A 150 22.90 3.05 13.33
C GLY A 150 24.19 3.81 13.67
N PRO A 151 24.40 5.01 13.09
CA PRO A 151 25.58 5.83 13.35
C PRO A 151 25.71 6.21 14.83
N GLN A 152 26.92 6.10 15.37
CA GLN A 152 27.18 6.49 16.76
C GLN A 152 27.34 8.00 16.88
N MET A 153 26.55 8.60 17.75
CA MET A 153 26.62 10.01 18.12
C MET A 153 26.34 10.16 19.61
N GLU A 154 26.80 11.25 20.22
CA GLU A 154 26.37 11.58 21.56
C GLU A 154 24.90 11.99 21.54
N PRO A 155 24.09 11.54 22.52
CA PRO A 155 22.71 12.02 22.66
C PRO A 155 22.66 13.55 22.75
N MET A 156 21.60 14.14 22.20
CA MET A 156 21.35 15.56 22.44
C MET A 156 20.93 15.73 23.91
N GLY A 157 21.51 16.71 24.58
CA GLY A 157 21.22 16.99 25.97
C GLY A 157 19.78 17.46 26.21
N ASP A 158 19.40 17.52 27.49
CA ASP A 158 18.12 18.07 27.92
C ASP A 158 18.06 19.58 27.64
N GLY A 159 16.95 20.02 27.07
CA GLY A 159 16.72 21.44 26.77
C GLY A 159 16.11 21.68 25.38
N PRO A 160 16.04 22.94 24.94
CA PRO A 160 15.58 23.27 23.61
C PRO A 160 16.47 22.64 22.55
N LEU A 161 15.86 21.97 21.57
CA LEU A 161 16.56 21.39 20.43
C LEU A 161 16.90 22.47 19.41
N ASP A 162 18.13 22.50 18.94
CA ASP A 162 18.55 23.30 17.81
C ASP A 162 18.13 22.63 16.52
N PHE A 163 17.39 23.34 15.68
CA PHE A 163 16.84 22.79 14.45
C PHE A 163 17.93 22.33 13.45
N ASP A 164 18.96 23.15 13.28
CA ASP A 164 20.01 22.87 12.29
C ASP A 164 20.82 21.63 12.68
N GLU A 165 21.08 21.46 13.98
CA GLU A 165 21.75 20.28 14.49
C GLU A 165 20.86 19.03 14.42
N VAL A 166 19.57 19.12 14.76
CA VAL A 166 18.62 18.02 14.57
C VAL A 166 18.54 17.62 13.11
N TRP A 167 18.42 18.60 12.21
CA TRP A 167 18.33 18.36 10.77
C TRP A 167 19.60 17.70 10.22
N ARG A 168 20.76 18.16 10.64
CA ARG A 168 22.04 17.56 10.27
C ARG A 168 22.13 16.09 10.71
N ARG A 169 21.81 15.78 11.96
CA ARG A 169 21.81 14.42 12.50
C ARG A 169 20.79 13.54 11.80
N TYR A 170 19.59 14.05 11.62
CA TYR A 170 18.52 13.33 10.97
C TYR A 170 18.90 12.92 9.53
N ASN A 171 19.53 13.78 8.77
CA ASN A 171 20.01 13.43 7.43
C ASN A 171 21.07 12.31 7.44
N ILE A 172 21.97 12.29 8.41
CA ILE A 172 22.93 11.18 8.56
C ILE A 172 22.21 9.85 8.85
N TYR A 173 21.22 9.88 9.72
CA TYR A 173 20.43 8.71 10.04
C TYR A 173 19.52 8.27 8.87
N LEU A 174 18.97 9.20 8.11
CA LEU A 174 18.20 8.91 6.90
C LEU A 174 19.06 8.20 5.86
N GLU A 175 20.25 8.69 5.58
CA GLU A 175 21.18 8.06 4.63
C GLU A 175 21.51 6.61 5.06
N TRP A 176 21.86 6.42 6.33
CA TRP A 176 22.06 5.09 6.88
C TRP A 176 20.81 4.21 6.75
N LEU A 177 19.64 4.72 7.14
CA LEU A 177 18.37 4.00 7.10
C LEU A 177 18.03 3.58 5.66
N MET A 178 18.19 4.47 4.68
CA MET A 178 17.90 4.15 3.28
C MET A 178 18.82 3.04 2.75
N GLY A 179 20.10 3.05 3.12
CA GLY A 179 21.02 1.97 2.79
C GLY A 179 20.63 0.62 3.42
N VAL A 180 20.20 0.63 4.68
CA VAL A 180 19.68 -0.57 5.36
C VAL A 180 18.39 -1.03 4.71
N TYR A 181 17.47 -0.11 4.44
CA TYR A 181 16.17 -0.41 3.85
C TYR A 181 16.30 -1.05 2.47
N ALA A 182 17.14 -0.50 1.60
CA ALA A 182 17.39 -1.08 0.29
C ALA A 182 17.94 -2.52 0.39
N ARG A 183 18.87 -2.77 1.32
CA ARG A 183 19.41 -4.12 1.56
C ARG A 183 18.33 -5.09 2.07
N ILE A 184 17.49 -4.65 3.01
CA ILE A 184 16.38 -5.47 3.54
C ILE A 184 15.40 -5.82 2.41
N MET A 185 15.01 -4.85 1.59
CA MET A 185 14.11 -5.08 0.47
C MET A 185 14.69 -6.09 -0.52
N ASN A 186 15.97 -5.97 -0.87
CA ASN A 186 16.65 -6.95 -1.73
C ASN A 186 16.66 -8.37 -1.13
N ILE A 187 16.89 -8.49 0.18
CA ILE A 187 16.86 -9.79 0.86
C ILE A 187 15.46 -10.38 0.83
N ILE A 188 14.43 -9.59 1.12
CA ILE A 188 13.03 -10.05 1.10
C ILE A 188 12.67 -10.55 -0.29
N HIS A 189 12.97 -9.80 -1.34
CA HIS A 189 12.70 -10.19 -2.73
C HIS A 189 13.46 -11.44 -3.14
N PHE A 190 14.75 -11.54 -2.75
CA PHE A 190 15.53 -12.75 -2.98
C PHE A 190 14.91 -13.99 -2.30
N MET A 191 14.40 -13.84 -1.08
CA MET A 191 13.76 -14.93 -0.36
C MET A 191 12.43 -15.34 -1.01
N HIS A 192 11.66 -14.40 -1.50
CA HIS A 192 10.44 -14.69 -2.25
C HIS A 192 10.75 -15.48 -3.54
N ASP A 193 11.74 -15.06 -4.30
CA ASP A 193 12.14 -15.74 -5.52
C ASP A 193 12.70 -17.15 -5.22
N LYS A 194 13.49 -17.27 -4.17
CA LYS A 194 14.07 -18.55 -3.72
C LYS A 194 13.01 -19.61 -3.39
N TYR A 195 11.90 -19.21 -2.83
CA TYR A 195 10.80 -20.10 -2.41
C TYR A 195 9.66 -20.18 -3.44
N ASP A 196 9.92 -19.80 -4.68
CA ASP A 196 8.98 -19.87 -5.81
C ASP A 196 7.70 -19.01 -5.67
N TYR A 197 7.63 -18.16 -4.67
CA TYR A 197 6.46 -17.30 -4.47
C TYR A 197 6.26 -16.33 -5.64
N GLU A 198 7.31 -15.66 -6.07
CA GLU A 198 7.27 -14.77 -7.24
C GLU A 198 7.00 -15.54 -8.53
N ARG A 199 7.60 -16.72 -8.71
CA ARG A 199 7.38 -17.55 -9.89
C ARG A 199 5.94 -17.98 -10.03
N SER A 200 5.28 -18.35 -8.93
CA SER A 200 3.87 -18.70 -8.94
C SER A 200 2.98 -17.54 -9.40
N GLN A 201 3.31 -16.32 -9.01
CA GLN A 201 2.61 -15.12 -9.47
C GLN A 201 2.96 -14.75 -10.92
N MET A 202 4.21 -14.92 -11.32
CA MET A 202 4.68 -14.63 -12.68
C MET A 202 4.10 -15.56 -13.74
N ALA A 203 3.51 -16.69 -13.36
CA ALA A 203 2.82 -17.60 -14.28
C ALA A 203 1.66 -16.94 -15.07
N PHE A 204 1.14 -15.82 -14.58
CA PHE A 204 0.06 -15.05 -15.20
C PHE A 204 0.55 -13.79 -15.94
N LEU A 205 1.85 -13.65 -16.11
CA LEU A 205 2.48 -12.49 -16.70
C LEU A 205 3.18 -12.84 -18.01
N ASP A 206 3.53 -11.83 -18.78
CA ASP A 206 4.31 -11.98 -20.02
C ASP A 206 5.72 -12.51 -19.73
N SER A 207 6.42 -12.92 -20.79
CA SER A 207 7.79 -13.47 -20.67
C SER A 207 8.83 -12.44 -20.21
N GLU A 208 8.59 -11.16 -20.48
CA GLU A 208 9.45 -10.03 -20.10
C GLU A 208 8.76 -9.15 -19.06
N ILE A 209 8.88 -9.54 -17.80
CA ILE A 209 8.19 -8.88 -16.70
C ILE A 209 9.03 -7.74 -16.14
N LYS A 210 8.44 -6.55 -16.04
CA LYS A 210 9.02 -5.44 -15.30
C LYS A 210 8.67 -5.59 -13.82
N ARG A 211 9.67 -5.90 -13.01
CA ARG A 211 9.54 -5.94 -11.55
C ARG A 211 9.69 -4.55 -10.95
N LEU A 212 8.74 -4.16 -10.15
CA LEU A 212 8.72 -2.88 -9.42
C LEU A 212 8.82 -3.17 -7.92
N MET A 213 9.68 -2.43 -7.25
CA MET A 213 9.85 -2.51 -5.80
C MET A 213 9.20 -1.28 -5.16
N ALA A 214 8.24 -1.51 -4.26
CA ALA A 214 7.55 -0.44 -3.57
C ALA A 214 8.20 -0.17 -2.21
N PHE A 215 8.67 1.07 -2.01
CA PHE A 215 9.24 1.55 -0.77
C PHE A 215 8.21 2.39 -0.02
N GLY A 216 7.73 1.90 1.12
CA GLY A 216 6.80 2.62 1.97
C GLY A 216 7.48 3.30 3.15
N VAL A 217 6.91 4.40 3.61
CA VAL A 217 7.35 5.11 4.81
C VAL A 217 6.21 5.21 5.82
N ALA A 218 6.54 5.21 7.10
CA ALA A 218 5.64 5.49 8.21
C ALA A 218 6.21 6.66 9.03
N GLY A 219 5.35 7.33 9.78
CA GLY A 219 5.76 8.43 10.67
C GLY A 219 6.14 9.73 9.96
N PHE A 220 5.81 9.89 8.69
CA PHE A 220 6.12 11.10 7.91
C PHE A 220 5.48 12.36 8.49
N SER A 221 4.29 12.26 9.07
CA SER A 221 3.60 13.39 9.71
C SER A 221 4.24 13.85 11.02
N VAL A 222 5.18 13.10 11.57
CA VAL A 222 5.88 13.40 12.83
C VAL A 222 7.30 13.86 12.57
N ALA A 223 7.92 13.34 11.53
CA ALA A 223 9.26 13.70 11.07
C ALA A 223 9.24 14.89 10.08
#